data_38dfe34846c9df69f335d5b3c3f26674
#
_entry.id   38dfe34846c9df69f335d5b3c3f26674
#
_cell.length_a   1.000
_cell.length_b   1.000
_cell.length_c   1.000
_cell.angle_alpha   90.00
_cell.angle_beta   90.00
_cell.angle_gamma   90.00
#
_symmetry.space_group_name_H-M   'P 1'
#
loop_
_entity.id
_entity.type
_entity.pdbx_description
1 polymer ?
#
loop_
_entity_poly.entity_id
_entity_poly.type
_entity_poly.pdbx_seq_one_letter_code
_entity_poly.pdbx_strand_id
1 'polypeptide(L)'
;MAVVGVCNPYYAKYANNGGTVSYSDGGVMGKAIEVSADIETADSNDLYADNAIAESEKTFSSGTLSLTTDDFEQEASKAVLGLKEEAITGIDGVTDSSVKELIYDDDQQTPYLGVGIIIKKIKGGVTKWRALIFTKVQFAVPSDAATTQGKSIEWQTAKISGTIMRDDSETHPWKKEATFTTEAQAEAYIKARLNITGAA
;
A
#
# COMPACT_ATOMS: atom_id res chain seq x y z
N MET A 1 7.56 -21.36 -6.91
CA MET A 1 7.09 -21.25 -5.53
C MET A 1 5.65 -20.77 -5.56
N ALA A 2 4.74 -21.51 -4.90
CA ALA A 2 3.35 -21.05 -4.77
C ALA A 2 3.24 -19.97 -3.68
N VAL A 3 2.39 -18.97 -3.89
CA VAL A 3 1.99 -18.00 -2.88
C VAL A 3 0.99 -18.69 -1.96
N VAL A 4 1.15 -18.51 -0.64
CA VAL A 4 0.32 -19.18 0.38
C VAL A 4 -0.38 -18.17 1.28
N GLY A 5 0.12 -16.94 1.36
CA GLY A 5 -0.47 -15.89 2.17
C GLY A 5 0.20 -14.55 2.00
N VAL A 6 -0.47 -13.53 2.47
CA VAL A 6 -0.01 -12.15 2.55
C VAL A 6 -0.10 -11.71 4.01
N CYS A 7 0.84 -10.87 4.46
CA CYS A 7 0.90 -10.35 5.81
C CYS A 7 1.01 -8.83 5.79
N ASN A 8 0.53 -8.23 6.83
CA ASN A 8 0.61 -6.82 7.25
C ASN A 8 1.11 -5.84 6.18
N PRO A 9 0.23 -5.08 5.51
CA PRO A 9 0.64 -4.00 4.64
C PRO A 9 1.15 -2.83 5.49
N TYR A 10 2.40 -2.46 5.26
CA TYR A 10 3.06 -1.31 5.87
C TYR A 10 2.93 -0.10 4.98
N TYR A 11 2.82 1.09 5.58
CA TYR A 11 2.89 2.36 4.86
C TYR A 11 3.88 3.30 5.53
N ALA A 12 4.38 4.26 4.76
CA ALA A 12 5.10 5.42 5.30
C ALA A 12 4.94 6.60 4.35
N LYS A 13 4.84 7.80 4.87
CA LYS A 13 4.72 9.03 4.07
C LYS A 13 5.98 9.26 3.25
N TYR A 14 5.79 9.48 1.96
CA TYR A 14 6.83 9.76 1.00
C TYR A 14 7.16 11.25 0.97
N ALA A 15 8.43 11.59 0.96
CA ALA A 15 8.90 12.94 0.72
C ALA A 15 10.08 12.93 -0.25
N ASN A 16 10.11 13.95 -1.12
CA ASN A 16 11.22 14.19 -2.05
C ASN A 16 11.82 15.56 -1.78
N ASN A 17 13.11 15.58 -1.47
CA ASN A 17 13.90 16.78 -1.30
C ASN A 17 15.04 16.83 -2.33
N GLY A 18 14.75 17.42 -3.50
CA GLY A 18 15.76 17.58 -4.56
C GLY A 18 16.33 16.26 -5.09
N GLY A 19 15.48 15.24 -5.32
CA GLY A 19 15.88 13.92 -5.79
C GLY A 19 16.29 12.94 -4.67
N THR A 20 16.32 13.39 -3.42
CA THR A 20 16.53 12.50 -2.26
C THR A 20 15.18 12.09 -1.71
N VAL A 21 14.85 10.80 -1.86
CA VAL A 21 13.61 10.20 -1.36
C VAL A 21 13.79 9.79 0.10
N SER A 22 12.84 10.17 0.94
CA SER A 22 12.77 9.80 2.35
C SER A 22 11.35 9.37 2.73
N TYR A 23 11.25 8.64 3.85
CA TYR A 23 9.98 8.15 4.39
C TYR A 23 9.86 8.53 5.86
N SER A 24 8.65 8.85 6.32
CA SER A 24 8.33 9.19 7.70
C SER A 24 6.93 8.73 8.09
N ASP A 25 6.60 8.82 9.37
CA ASP A 25 5.26 8.55 9.92
C ASP A 25 4.66 7.24 9.41
N GLY A 26 5.44 6.17 9.48
CA GLY A 26 5.02 4.86 8.99
C GLY A 26 4.29 4.02 10.04
N GLY A 27 3.42 3.14 9.54
CA GLY A 27 2.63 2.22 10.35
C GLY A 27 2.14 1.01 9.56
N VAL A 28 1.16 0.31 10.12
CA VAL A 28 0.46 -0.83 9.51
C VAL A 28 -0.94 -0.37 9.10
N MET A 29 -1.41 -0.79 7.93
CA MET A 29 -2.75 -0.41 7.44
C MET A 29 -3.89 -1.28 7.99
N GLY A 30 -3.58 -2.41 8.62
CA GLY A 30 -4.52 -3.42 9.07
C GLY A 30 -4.00 -4.82 8.75
N LYS A 31 -4.84 -5.86 8.92
CA LYS A 31 -4.45 -7.23 8.54
C LYS A 31 -4.83 -7.49 7.09
N ALA A 32 -3.86 -7.89 6.27
CA ALA A 32 -4.10 -8.13 4.86
C ALA A 32 -4.94 -9.38 4.62
N ILE A 33 -5.97 -9.25 3.80
CA ILE A 33 -6.77 -10.36 3.26
C ILE A 33 -6.32 -10.67 1.85
N GLU A 34 -6.22 -9.63 1.01
CA GLU A 34 -5.83 -9.76 -0.38
C GLU A 34 -4.97 -8.57 -0.83
N VAL A 35 -4.03 -8.85 -1.70
CA VAL A 35 -3.20 -7.84 -2.36
C VAL A 35 -3.09 -8.19 -3.82
N SER A 36 -3.38 -7.24 -4.70
CA SER A 36 -3.07 -7.33 -6.13
C SER A 36 -2.32 -6.07 -6.59
N ALA A 37 -1.42 -6.26 -7.53
CA ALA A 37 -0.72 -5.17 -8.18
C ALA A 37 -0.72 -5.43 -9.69
N ASP A 38 -1.50 -4.64 -10.41
CA ASP A 38 -1.61 -4.68 -11.86
C ASP A 38 -0.70 -3.62 -12.44
N ILE A 39 0.29 -4.06 -13.23
CA ILE A 39 1.33 -3.20 -13.77
C ILE A 39 1.08 -2.96 -15.25
N GLU A 40 1.04 -1.70 -15.62
CA GLU A 40 0.92 -1.24 -16.99
C GLU A 40 2.31 -0.92 -17.53
N THR A 41 2.59 -1.42 -18.73
CA THR A 41 3.76 -1.06 -19.51
C THR A 41 3.38 -0.08 -20.60
N ALA A 42 4.27 0.83 -20.95
CA ALA A 42 4.10 1.66 -22.13
C ALA A 42 3.92 0.79 -23.36
N ASP A 43 3.19 1.30 -24.36
CA ASP A 43 3.09 0.62 -25.65
C ASP A 43 4.47 0.28 -26.17
N SER A 44 4.61 -0.94 -26.72
CA SER A 44 5.88 -1.39 -27.25
C SER A 44 6.29 -0.50 -28.43
N ASN A 45 7.51 0.02 -28.37
CA ASN A 45 8.14 0.66 -29.51
C ASN A 45 8.89 -0.44 -30.28
N ASP A 46 8.19 -1.08 -31.22
CA ASP A 46 8.71 -2.23 -31.95
C ASP A 46 9.47 -1.78 -33.21
N LEU A 47 10.72 -2.19 -33.33
CA LEU A 47 11.48 -2.06 -34.56
C LEU A 47 11.21 -3.28 -35.45
N TYR A 48 10.71 -3.06 -36.65
CA TYR A 48 10.48 -4.11 -37.64
C TYR A 48 11.64 -4.18 -38.62
N ALA A 49 12.17 -5.38 -38.85
CA ALA A 49 13.13 -5.71 -39.90
C ALA A 49 12.74 -7.05 -40.54
N ASP A 50 12.87 -7.17 -41.89
CA ASP A 50 12.49 -8.35 -42.65
C ASP A 50 11.07 -8.88 -42.40
N ASN A 51 10.10 -7.95 -42.24
CA ASN A 51 8.67 -8.22 -41.94
C ASN A 51 8.42 -8.93 -40.60
N ALA A 52 9.36 -8.87 -39.65
CA ALA A 52 9.24 -9.36 -38.30
C ALA A 52 9.67 -8.31 -37.26
N ILE A 53 9.23 -8.47 -36.01
CA ILE A 53 9.71 -7.65 -34.91
C ILE A 53 11.16 -8.03 -34.62
N ALA A 54 12.08 -7.10 -34.85
CA ALA A 54 13.51 -7.28 -34.60
C ALA A 54 13.87 -6.90 -33.15
N GLU A 55 13.30 -5.80 -32.64
CA GLU A 55 13.47 -5.33 -31.26
C GLU A 55 12.16 -4.76 -30.71
N SER A 56 11.92 -4.92 -29.43
CA SER A 56 10.74 -4.40 -28.73
C SER A 56 11.17 -3.86 -27.37
N GLU A 57 10.82 -2.62 -27.08
CA GLU A 57 11.07 -1.98 -25.78
C GLU A 57 9.75 -1.82 -25.01
N LYS A 58 9.71 -2.35 -23.79
CA LYS A 58 8.60 -2.21 -22.86
C LYS A 58 9.08 -1.65 -21.54
N THR A 59 8.68 -0.45 -21.22
CA THR A 59 9.02 0.23 -19.97
C THR A 59 7.80 0.33 -19.05
N PHE A 60 8.04 0.43 -17.74
CA PHE A 60 6.97 0.69 -16.77
C PHE A 60 6.32 2.05 -17.07
N SER A 61 5.00 2.08 -17.13
CA SER A 61 4.19 3.30 -17.26
C SER A 61 3.56 3.69 -15.94
N SER A 62 2.68 2.85 -15.44
CA SER A 62 1.94 3.02 -14.19
C SER A 62 1.56 1.66 -13.62
N GLY A 63 0.82 1.65 -12.52
CA GLY A 63 0.21 0.43 -12.01
C GLY A 63 -0.88 0.76 -10.99
N THR A 64 -1.73 -0.22 -10.74
CA THR A 64 -2.76 -0.15 -9.70
C THR A 64 -2.46 -1.15 -8.61
N LEU A 65 -2.33 -0.67 -7.38
CA LEU A 65 -2.22 -1.48 -6.17
C LEU A 65 -3.60 -1.55 -5.51
N SER A 66 -4.15 -2.75 -5.36
CA SER A 66 -5.38 -2.99 -4.61
C SER A 66 -5.08 -3.77 -3.35
N LEU A 67 -5.54 -3.27 -2.21
CA LEU A 67 -5.41 -3.87 -0.89
C LEU A 67 -6.80 -4.13 -0.32
N THR A 68 -7.02 -5.33 0.21
CA THR A 68 -8.18 -5.67 1.03
C THR A 68 -7.69 -6.04 2.42
N THR A 69 -8.23 -5.36 3.44
CA THR A 69 -7.87 -5.57 4.84
C THR A 69 -9.11 -5.96 5.66
N ASP A 70 -8.90 -6.52 6.83
CA ASP A 70 -9.97 -6.86 7.78
C ASP A 70 -10.68 -5.59 8.29
N ASP A 71 -9.92 -4.54 8.51
CA ASP A 71 -10.39 -3.22 8.90
C ASP A 71 -9.41 -2.16 8.39
N PHE A 72 -9.88 -0.93 8.25
CA PHE A 72 -9.06 0.22 7.93
C PHE A 72 -9.18 1.22 9.07
N GLU A 73 -8.34 1.03 10.08
CA GLU A 73 -8.36 1.81 11.31
C GLU A 73 -8.28 3.32 11.04
N GLN A 74 -8.91 4.11 11.91
CA GLN A 74 -8.99 5.57 11.78
C GLN A 74 -7.62 6.24 11.66
N GLU A 75 -6.63 5.78 12.42
CA GLU A 75 -5.25 6.27 12.36
C GLU A 75 -4.61 6.00 10.98
N ALA A 76 -4.81 4.79 10.45
CA ALA A 76 -4.31 4.43 9.12
C ALA A 76 -5.03 5.23 8.03
N SER A 77 -6.36 5.38 8.13
CA SER A 77 -7.18 6.18 7.20
C SER A 77 -6.70 7.62 7.14
N LYS A 78 -6.50 8.26 8.30
CA LYS A 78 -5.97 9.61 8.42
C LYS A 78 -4.60 9.75 7.73
N ALA A 79 -3.68 8.83 8.03
CA ALA A 79 -2.32 8.90 7.49
C ALA A 79 -2.27 8.63 5.98
N VAL A 80 -3.05 7.64 5.50
CA VAL A 80 -3.03 7.17 4.11
C VAL A 80 -3.80 8.11 3.18
N LEU A 81 -4.91 8.68 3.66
CA LEU A 81 -5.77 9.57 2.86
C LEU A 81 -5.49 11.06 3.12
N GLY A 82 -4.66 11.40 4.10
CA GLY A 82 -4.35 12.80 4.43
C GLY A 82 -5.52 13.55 5.05
N LEU A 83 -6.36 12.85 5.85
CA LEU A 83 -7.55 13.44 6.44
C LEU A 83 -7.23 14.34 7.64
N LYS A 84 -8.06 15.34 7.83
CA LYS A 84 -8.08 16.17 9.04
C LYS A 84 -8.82 15.44 10.16
N GLU A 85 -8.38 15.64 11.39
CA GLU A 85 -8.97 15.04 12.58
C GLU A 85 -9.35 16.13 13.55
N GLU A 86 -10.61 16.13 13.99
CA GLU A 86 -11.12 17.10 14.96
C GLU A 86 -11.76 16.40 16.16
N ALA A 87 -11.68 17.05 17.31
CA ALA A 87 -12.34 16.56 18.52
C ALA A 87 -13.84 16.84 18.45
N ILE A 88 -14.65 15.84 18.78
CA ILE A 88 -16.10 15.99 18.88
C ILE A 88 -16.42 16.75 20.18
N THR A 89 -17.06 17.92 20.05
CA THR A 89 -17.43 18.76 21.18
C THR A 89 -18.89 19.21 21.12
N GLY A 90 -19.50 19.40 22.27
CA GLY A 90 -20.85 20.00 22.36
C GLY A 90 -22.02 19.11 21.92
N ILE A 91 -21.82 17.79 21.86
CA ILE A 91 -22.87 16.82 21.52
C ILE A 91 -23.32 16.08 22.78
N ASP A 92 -24.61 16.24 23.16
CA ASP A 92 -25.20 15.54 24.30
C ASP A 92 -25.14 14.02 24.10
N GLY A 93 -24.62 13.31 25.10
CA GLY A 93 -24.46 11.85 25.07
C GLY A 93 -23.09 11.37 24.57
N VAL A 94 -22.26 12.24 23.99
CA VAL A 94 -20.88 11.95 23.67
C VAL A 94 -20.00 12.42 24.83
N THR A 95 -19.65 11.51 25.72
CA THR A 95 -18.84 11.80 26.91
C THR A 95 -17.37 11.40 26.78
N ASP A 96 -17.03 10.58 25.79
CA ASP A 96 -15.67 10.11 25.54
C ASP A 96 -14.90 11.14 24.71
N SER A 97 -14.03 11.91 25.36
CA SER A 97 -13.18 12.92 24.74
C SER A 97 -12.05 12.34 23.85
N SER A 98 -11.85 11.02 23.86
CA SER A 98 -10.89 10.36 22.99
C SER A 98 -11.42 10.11 21.58
N VAL A 99 -12.76 10.16 21.42
CA VAL A 99 -13.39 10.00 20.11
C VAL A 99 -13.21 11.28 19.29
N LYS A 100 -12.72 11.10 18.08
CA LYS A 100 -12.49 12.17 17.12
C LYS A 100 -13.16 11.85 15.80
N GLU A 101 -13.50 12.86 15.04
CA GLU A 101 -14.04 12.71 13.70
C GLU A 101 -12.98 12.95 12.63
N LEU A 102 -13.08 12.21 11.53
CA LEU A 102 -12.29 12.45 10.34
C LEU A 102 -13.11 13.28 9.35
N ILE A 103 -12.49 14.33 8.84
CA ILE A 103 -13.13 15.27 7.92
C ILE A 103 -12.61 15.03 6.51
N TYR A 104 -13.55 14.79 5.59
CA TYR A 104 -13.33 14.72 4.15
C TYR A 104 -13.80 16.04 3.55
N ASP A 105 -12.88 16.85 3.06
CA ASP A 105 -13.16 18.16 2.48
C ASP A 105 -12.53 18.33 1.09
N ASP A 106 -12.90 19.39 0.40
CA ASP A 106 -12.41 19.70 -0.95
C ASP A 106 -10.91 20.04 -0.99
N ASP A 107 -10.33 20.40 0.15
CA ASP A 107 -8.90 20.71 0.30
C ASP A 107 -8.05 19.47 0.64
N GLN A 108 -8.68 18.29 0.72
CA GLN A 108 -8.00 17.04 1.03
C GLN A 108 -6.95 16.72 -0.06
N GLN A 109 -5.71 16.56 0.39
CA GLN A 109 -4.62 16.10 -0.47
C GLN A 109 -4.14 14.74 0.02
N THR A 110 -4.45 13.70 -0.74
CA THR A 110 -3.94 12.36 -0.47
C THR A 110 -2.42 12.33 -0.65
N PRO A 111 -1.66 11.98 0.40
CA PRO A 111 -0.20 11.97 0.34
C PRO A 111 0.33 10.86 -0.55
N TYR A 112 1.55 11.03 -1.05
CA TYR A 112 2.31 9.90 -1.60
C TYR A 112 2.87 9.05 -0.46
N LEU A 113 2.85 7.74 -0.66
CA LEU A 113 3.28 6.76 0.34
C LEU A 113 4.26 5.75 -0.26
N GLY A 114 5.22 5.28 0.54
CA GLY A 114 5.86 3.99 0.32
C GLY A 114 5.00 2.90 0.94
N VAL A 115 4.78 1.80 0.21
CA VAL A 115 3.96 0.68 0.68
C VAL A 115 4.77 -0.60 0.70
N GLY A 116 4.82 -1.26 1.84
CA GLY A 116 5.53 -2.52 2.06
C GLY A 116 4.57 -3.69 2.28
N ILE A 117 4.83 -4.84 1.66
CA ILE A 117 3.98 -6.04 1.74
C ILE A 117 4.85 -7.27 1.88
N ILE A 118 4.44 -8.21 2.74
CA ILE A 118 5.12 -9.48 2.92
C ILE A 118 4.24 -10.60 2.35
N ILE A 119 4.82 -11.41 1.46
CA ILE A 119 4.16 -12.53 0.82
C ILE A 119 4.87 -13.83 1.21
N LYS A 120 4.13 -14.74 1.84
CA LYS A 120 4.60 -16.08 2.16
C LYS A 120 4.55 -16.98 0.93
N LYS A 121 5.65 -17.67 0.64
CA LYS A 121 5.77 -18.63 -0.47
C LYS A 121 6.29 -19.96 0.02
N ILE A 122 5.79 -21.05 -0.57
CA ILE A 122 6.25 -22.43 -0.26
C ILE A 122 6.62 -23.14 -1.56
N LYS A 123 7.74 -23.89 -1.53
CA LYS A 123 8.14 -24.80 -2.60
C LYS A 123 8.92 -25.97 -1.98
N GLY A 124 8.44 -27.21 -2.21
CA GLY A 124 9.13 -28.41 -1.73
C GLY A 124 9.29 -28.46 -0.22
N GLY A 125 8.28 -27.99 0.54
CA GLY A 125 8.33 -27.93 2.01
C GLY A 125 9.16 -26.76 2.59
N VAL A 126 9.86 -25.98 1.74
CA VAL A 126 10.64 -24.82 2.19
C VAL A 126 9.81 -23.56 2.11
N THR A 127 9.64 -22.89 3.26
CA THR A 127 8.98 -21.58 3.35
C THR A 127 9.98 -20.46 3.09
N LYS A 128 9.57 -19.47 2.31
CA LYS A 128 10.28 -18.21 2.07
C LYS A 128 9.31 -17.03 2.19
N TRP A 129 9.87 -15.87 2.56
CA TRP A 129 9.13 -14.64 2.78
C TRP A 129 9.62 -13.58 1.80
N ARG A 130 8.76 -13.19 0.89
CA ARG A 130 9.06 -12.17 -0.13
C ARG A 130 8.54 -10.83 0.37
N ALA A 131 9.45 -9.90 0.64
CA ALA A 131 9.15 -8.51 0.91
C ALA A 131 9.07 -7.74 -0.41
N LEU A 132 7.96 -7.03 -0.61
CA LEU A 132 7.73 -6.09 -1.72
C LEU A 132 7.64 -4.69 -1.15
N ILE A 133 8.24 -3.72 -1.82
CA ILE A 133 8.10 -2.30 -1.52
C ILE A 133 7.74 -1.58 -2.81
N PHE A 134 6.58 -0.95 -2.85
CA PHE A 134 6.20 0.02 -3.86
C PHE A 134 6.66 1.39 -3.36
N THR A 135 7.54 2.04 -4.11
CA THR A 135 8.28 3.21 -3.62
C THR A 135 7.44 4.48 -3.55
N LYS A 136 6.47 4.62 -4.45
CA LYS A 136 5.57 5.78 -4.49
C LYS A 136 4.18 5.34 -4.95
N VAL A 137 3.22 5.41 -4.03
CA VAL A 137 1.81 5.05 -4.26
C VAL A 137 0.93 6.19 -3.77
N GLN A 138 -0.12 6.49 -4.49
CA GLN A 138 -1.17 7.41 -4.06
C GLN A 138 -2.50 6.68 -4.06
N PHE A 139 -3.14 6.60 -2.89
CA PHE A 139 -4.42 5.92 -2.75
C PHE A 139 -5.58 6.84 -3.09
N ALA A 140 -6.63 6.26 -3.65
CA ALA A 140 -7.92 6.92 -3.82
C ALA A 140 -8.76 6.76 -2.54
N VAL A 141 -9.68 7.68 -2.31
CA VAL A 141 -10.67 7.56 -1.24
C VAL A 141 -11.50 6.29 -1.49
N PRO A 142 -11.60 5.35 -0.54
CA PRO A 142 -12.39 4.14 -0.71
C PRO A 142 -13.87 4.46 -0.76
N SER A 143 -14.65 3.57 -1.37
CA SER A 143 -16.11 3.60 -1.28
C SER A 143 -16.57 2.87 -0.02
N ASP A 144 -17.50 3.45 0.73
CA ASP A 144 -18.14 2.81 1.86
C ASP A 144 -19.24 1.86 1.40
N ALA A 145 -19.24 0.64 1.93
CA ALA A 145 -20.27 -0.35 1.71
C ALA A 145 -20.63 -1.04 3.03
N ALA A 146 -21.91 -1.10 3.34
CA ALA A 146 -22.39 -1.80 4.52
C ALA A 146 -23.66 -2.59 4.18
N THR A 147 -23.80 -3.79 4.76
CA THR A 147 -24.99 -4.62 4.63
C THR A 147 -25.57 -4.93 6.00
N THR A 148 -26.90 -5.01 6.07
CA THR A 148 -27.61 -5.37 7.30
C THR A 148 -27.28 -6.81 7.71
N GLN A 149 -27.04 -7.03 9.01
CA GLN A 149 -26.88 -8.36 9.57
C GLN A 149 -28.14 -9.19 9.35
N GLY A 150 -28.02 -10.32 8.65
CA GLY A 150 -29.05 -11.32 8.45
C GLY A 150 -29.02 -12.41 9.54
N LYS A 151 -29.50 -13.61 9.19
CA LYS A 151 -29.43 -14.80 10.07
C LYS A 151 -28.00 -15.32 10.26
N SER A 152 -27.11 -15.01 9.32
CA SER A 152 -25.67 -15.28 9.37
C SER A 152 -24.90 -13.95 9.33
N ILE A 153 -23.71 -13.94 9.96
CA ILE A 153 -22.80 -12.80 9.88
C ILE A 153 -22.04 -12.91 8.56
N GLU A 154 -22.18 -11.89 7.70
CA GLU A 154 -21.35 -11.72 6.52
C GLU A 154 -20.33 -10.62 6.81
N TRP A 155 -19.06 -11.02 6.93
CA TRP A 155 -17.97 -10.11 7.20
C TRP A 155 -17.74 -9.17 6.00
N GLN A 156 -17.80 -7.87 6.25
CA GLN A 156 -17.41 -6.87 5.27
C GLN A 156 -15.92 -6.55 5.44
N THR A 157 -15.24 -6.30 4.34
CA THR A 157 -13.80 -6.02 4.32
C THR A 157 -13.54 -4.67 3.67
N ALA A 158 -12.58 -3.94 4.18
CA ALA A 158 -12.18 -2.66 3.62
C ALA A 158 -11.29 -2.87 2.40
N LYS A 159 -11.63 -2.25 1.27
CA LYS A 159 -10.83 -2.27 0.05
C LYS A 159 -10.40 -0.88 -0.34
N ILE A 160 -9.11 -0.72 -0.55
CA ILE A 160 -8.51 0.52 -1.02
C ILE A 160 -7.65 0.25 -2.26
N SER A 161 -7.64 1.18 -3.20
CA SER A 161 -6.80 1.11 -4.39
C SER A 161 -5.99 2.39 -4.57
N GLY A 162 -4.79 2.24 -5.10
CA GLY A 162 -3.88 3.34 -5.33
C GLY A 162 -3.06 3.17 -6.59
N THR A 163 -2.61 4.29 -7.14
CA THR A 163 -1.75 4.31 -8.32
C THR A 163 -0.29 4.15 -7.92
N ILE A 164 0.39 3.18 -8.54
CA ILE A 164 1.83 2.96 -8.40
C ILE A 164 2.55 3.88 -9.37
N MET A 165 3.54 4.59 -8.88
CA MET A 165 4.36 5.52 -9.66
C MET A 165 5.85 5.23 -9.46
N ARG A 166 6.68 5.76 -10.35
CA ARG A 166 8.13 5.82 -10.14
C ARG A 166 8.46 6.81 -9.02
N ASP A 167 9.47 6.53 -8.23
CA ASP A 167 9.96 7.53 -7.27
C ASP A 167 10.83 8.61 -7.97
N ASP A 168 11.14 9.66 -7.22
CA ASP A 168 11.85 10.82 -7.76
C ASP A 168 13.38 10.73 -7.52
N SER A 169 13.91 9.54 -7.13
CA SER A 169 15.35 9.33 -7.02
C SER A 169 16.00 9.18 -8.41
N GLU A 170 17.32 9.26 -8.49
CA GLU A 170 18.08 9.22 -9.74
C GLU A 170 17.77 7.99 -10.62
N THR A 171 17.50 6.84 -10.02
CA THR A 171 17.21 5.58 -10.73
C THR A 171 15.73 5.29 -10.93
N HIS A 172 14.86 6.16 -10.41
CA HIS A 172 13.39 6.08 -10.53
C HIS A 172 12.76 4.71 -10.28
N PRO A 173 13.14 3.95 -9.26
CA PRO A 173 12.53 2.66 -9.00
C PRO A 173 11.06 2.83 -8.60
N TRP A 174 10.19 1.96 -9.10
CA TRP A 174 8.78 1.90 -8.74
C TRP A 174 8.49 0.75 -7.78
N LYS A 175 9.35 -0.28 -7.78
CA LYS A 175 9.25 -1.45 -6.92
C LYS A 175 10.63 -1.95 -6.49
N LYS A 176 10.75 -2.39 -5.24
CA LYS A 176 11.89 -3.12 -4.71
C LYS A 176 11.40 -4.45 -4.14
N GLU A 177 12.16 -5.53 -4.29
CA GLU A 177 11.81 -6.81 -3.71
C GLU A 177 13.03 -7.58 -3.21
N ALA A 178 12.81 -8.34 -2.14
CA ALA A 178 13.81 -9.25 -1.59
C ALA A 178 13.12 -10.48 -1.01
N THR A 179 13.79 -11.63 -1.00
CA THR A 179 13.24 -12.87 -0.45
C THR A 179 14.11 -13.37 0.70
N PHE A 180 13.47 -13.60 1.84
CA PHE A 180 14.11 -13.97 3.11
C PHE A 180 13.73 -15.37 3.55
N THR A 181 14.46 -15.89 4.53
CA THR A 181 14.20 -17.20 5.14
C THR A 181 13.19 -17.14 6.28
N THR A 182 13.04 -15.97 6.91
CA THR A 182 12.11 -15.76 8.02
C THR A 182 11.24 -14.52 7.78
N GLU A 183 10.07 -14.50 8.39
CA GLU A 183 9.16 -13.36 8.34
C GLU A 183 9.78 -12.12 9.00
N ALA A 184 10.39 -12.29 10.16
CA ALA A 184 11.06 -11.21 10.90
C ALA A 184 12.14 -10.48 10.06
N GLN A 185 12.88 -11.21 9.22
CA GLN A 185 13.85 -10.59 8.32
C GLN A 185 13.16 -9.76 7.22
N ALA A 186 12.04 -10.27 6.67
CA ALA A 186 11.27 -9.53 5.67
C ALA A 186 10.66 -8.26 6.25
N GLU A 187 10.13 -8.34 7.48
CA GLU A 187 9.61 -7.21 8.23
C GLU A 187 10.70 -6.17 8.53
N ALA A 188 11.83 -6.60 9.07
CA ALA A 188 12.96 -5.72 9.36
C ALA A 188 13.46 -5.00 8.10
N TYR A 189 13.47 -5.68 6.95
CA TYR A 189 13.83 -5.07 5.67
C TYR A 189 12.85 -3.97 5.26
N ILE A 190 11.52 -4.22 5.36
CA ILE A 190 10.49 -3.22 5.02
C ILE A 190 10.60 -2.04 5.98
N LYS A 191 10.64 -2.28 7.30
CA LYS A 191 10.76 -1.22 8.31
C LYS A 191 12.01 -0.35 8.08
N ALA A 192 13.14 -0.97 7.81
CA ALA A 192 14.37 -0.24 7.53
C ALA A 192 14.29 0.62 6.25
N ARG A 193 13.67 0.08 5.19
CA ARG A 193 13.55 0.80 3.90
C ARG A 193 12.51 1.91 3.92
N LEU A 194 11.45 1.77 4.70
CA LEU A 194 10.40 2.76 4.87
C LEU A 194 10.59 3.62 6.12
N ASN A 195 11.74 3.49 6.81
CA ASN A 195 12.08 4.26 8.01
C ASN A 195 10.97 4.19 9.10
N ILE A 196 10.39 3.01 9.29
CA ILE A 196 9.36 2.77 10.30
C ILE A 196 10.04 2.40 11.61
N THR A 197 9.94 3.26 12.63
CA THR A 197 10.63 3.11 13.93
C THR A 197 9.74 2.60 15.07
N GLY A 198 8.42 2.50 14.85
CA GLY A 198 7.46 1.99 15.84
C GLY A 198 7.40 0.46 15.89
N ALA A 199 7.06 -0.08 17.06
CA ALA A 199 6.60 -1.47 17.17
C ALA A 199 5.23 -1.58 16.45
N ALA A 200 5.03 -2.67 15.73
CA ALA A 200 3.72 -3.02 15.20
C ALA A 200 2.83 -3.53 16.33
#